data_37473cb4282d1e922ffa3ab0528371c3
#
_entry.id   37473cb4282d1e922ffa3ab0528371c3
#
_cell.length_a   1.000
_cell.length_b   1.000
_cell.length_c   1.000
_cell.angle_alpha   90.00
_cell.angle_beta   90.00
_cell.angle_gamma   90.00
#
_symmetry.space_group_name_H-M   'P 1'
#
loop_
_entity.id
_entity.type
_entity.pdbx_description
1 polymer ?
#
loop_
_entity_poly.entity_id
_entity_poly.type
_entity_poly.pdbx_seq_one_letter_code
_entity_poly.pdbx_strand_id
1 'polypeptide(L)'
;MNAQLCLDDCFCFDTSALSNMWTSDYRPAALPLVWNVLSAAIEVGAAIAPREVYLELERSRNTEMLKWMKQHRAMFQADTPELVAAVVALERDFPNLVEQDKEPYDADPWVIALAEMAGASVITGEKETGTRVGGMTKPRVKIPDVCRARGIRLASVSDFIEARNAAR
;
A
#
# COMPACT_ATOMS: atom_id res chain seq x y z
N MET A 1 18.71 19.49 17.44
CA MET A 1 19.13 18.50 16.42
C MET A 1 17.90 18.11 15.62
N ASN A 2 17.82 18.54 14.39
CA ASN A 2 16.73 18.10 13.51
C ASN A 2 16.98 16.63 13.20
N ALA A 3 16.12 15.76 13.73
CA ALA A 3 15.96 14.43 13.20
C ALA A 3 15.44 14.58 11.78
N GLN A 4 16.33 14.60 10.82
CA GLN A 4 16.01 14.35 9.42
C GLN A 4 15.48 12.93 9.39
N LEU A 5 14.15 12.78 9.50
CA LEU A 5 13.48 11.53 9.21
C LEU A 5 13.98 11.13 7.82
N CYS A 6 14.77 10.08 7.74
CA CYS A 6 15.18 9.51 6.48
C CYS A 6 13.87 9.17 5.75
N LEU A 7 13.55 9.90 4.70
CA LEU A 7 12.43 9.65 3.79
C LEU A 7 12.49 8.25 3.16
N ASP A 8 13.61 7.56 3.37
CA ASP A 8 13.88 6.20 2.87
C ASP A 8 13.13 5.08 3.60
N ASP A 9 12.48 5.36 4.74
CA ASP A 9 11.87 4.34 5.61
C ASP A 9 10.34 4.44 5.72
N CYS A 10 9.67 5.06 4.77
CA CYS A 10 8.21 5.05 4.67
C CYS A 10 7.73 3.92 3.78
N PHE A 11 6.67 3.22 4.20
CA PHE A 11 6.10 2.09 3.51
C PHE A 11 4.60 2.29 3.28
N CYS A 12 4.16 2.13 2.03
CA CYS A 12 2.77 2.21 1.64
C CYS A 12 2.20 0.80 1.43
N PHE A 13 1.20 0.45 2.21
CA PHE A 13 0.59 -0.88 2.21
C PHE A 13 -0.62 -0.94 1.29
N ASP A 14 -0.62 -1.95 0.43
CA ASP A 14 -1.76 -2.33 -0.41
C ASP A 14 -2.76 -3.22 0.35
N THR A 15 -3.98 -3.28 -0.14
CA THR A 15 -5.06 -4.13 0.39
C THR A 15 -4.66 -5.59 0.49
N SER A 16 -4.04 -6.14 -0.56
CA SER A 16 -3.61 -7.54 -0.59
C SER A 16 -2.55 -7.85 0.44
N ALA A 17 -1.61 -6.92 0.68
CA ALA A 17 -0.57 -7.08 1.69
C ALA A 17 -1.18 -7.16 3.09
N LEU A 18 -2.04 -6.21 3.47
CA LEU A 18 -2.68 -6.20 4.78
C LEU A 18 -3.62 -7.40 4.98
N SER A 19 -4.38 -7.77 3.94
CA SER A 19 -5.25 -8.94 3.97
C SER A 19 -4.48 -10.24 4.17
N ASN A 20 -3.39 -10.45 3.41
CA ASN A 20 -2.55 -11.64 3.53
C ASN A 20 -1.83 -11.69 4.89
N MET A 21 -1.34 -10.55 5.39
CA MET A 21 -0.76 -10.47 6.74
C MET A 21 -1.77 -10.91 7.79
N TRP A 22 -3.02 -10.46 7.68
CA TRP A 22 -4.06 -10.76 8.66
C TRP A 22 -4.51 -12.21 8.63
N THR A 23 -4.73 -12.76 7.44
CA THR A 23 -5.40 -14.05 7.26
C THR A 23 -4.45 -15.25 7.20
N SER A 24 -3.23 -15.07 6.70
CA SER A 24 -2.32 -16.17 6.41
C SER A 24 -0.90 -15.98 6.93
N ASP A 25 -0.20 -14.95 6.48
CA ASP A 25 1.26 -14.91 6.58
C ASP A 25 1.76 -14.47 7.96
N TYR A 26 1.06 -13.53 8.59
CA TYR A 26 1.45 -12.92 9.86
C TYR A 26 0.26 -12.77 10.82
N ARG A 27 -0.59 -13.78 10.91
CA ARG A 27 -1.83 -13.71 11.73
C ARG A 27 -1.56 -13.11 13.12
N PRO A 28 -2.36 -12.12 13.57
CA PRO A 28 -2.09 -11.40 14.85
C PRO A 28 -1.97 -12.31 16.06
N ALA A 29 -2.78 -13.38 16.12
CA ALA A 29 -2.74 -14.34 17.21
C ALA A 29 -1.44 -15.18 17.24
N ALA A 30 -0.82 -15.42 16.08
CA ALA A 30 0.40 -16.20 15.97
C ALA A 30 1.67 -15.32 16.05
N LEU A 31 1.63 -14.12 15.50
CA LEU A 31 2.78 -13.22 15.37
C LEU A 31 2.46 -11.80 15.86
N PRO A 32 2.07 -11.63 17.14
CA PRO A 32 1.65 -10.32 17.65
C PRO A 32 2.76 -9.25 17.57
N LEU A 33 4.02 -9.64 17.64
CA LEU A 33 5.15 -8.71 17.56
C LEU A 33 5.22 -7.98 16.19
N VAL A 34 4.83 -8.63 15.11
CA VAL A 34 4.77 -7.99 13.77
C VAL A 34 3.75 -6.86 13.77
N TRP A 35 2.60 -7.07 14.38
CA TRP A 35 1.54 -6.06 14.50
C TRP A 35 1.92 -4.92 15.45
N ASN A 36 2.70 -5.20 16.49
CA ASN A 36 3.27 -4.15 17.36
C ASN A 36 4.26 -3.27 16.59
N VAL A 37 5.11 -3.87 15.74
CA VAL A 37 6.02 -3.11 14.85
C VAL A 37 5.22 -2.24 13.88
N LEU A 38 4.16 -2.79 13.27
CA LEU A 38 3.29 -2.03 12.36
C LEU A 38 2.59 -0.87 13.09
N SER A 39 2.02 -1.13 14.28
CA SER A 39 1.37 -0.08 15.09
C SER A 39 2.32 1.06 15.42
N ALA A 40 3.55 0.75 15.87
CA ALA A 40 4.55 1.75 16.17
C ALA A 40 4.98 2.54 14.91
N ALA A 41 5.06 1.89 13.76
CA ALA A 41 5.37 2.55 12.49
C ALA A 41 4.25 3.50 12.04
N ILE A 42 2.99 3.13 12.27
CA ILE A 42 1.82 3.99 12.00
C ILE A 42 1.87 5.26 12.85
N GLU A 43 2.18 5.14 14.13
CA GLU A 43 2.26 6.28 15.06
C GLU A 43 3.28 7.34 14.63
N VAL A 44 4.37 6.93 13.98
CA VAL A 44 5.42 7.84 13.50
C VAL A 44 5.29 8.18 12.01
N GLY A 45 4.21 7.75 11.34
CA GLY A 45 3.97 8.01 9.92
C GLY A 45 4.87 7.23 8.96
N ALA A 46 5.52 6.17 9.41
CA ALA A 46 6.39 5.32 8.60
C ALA A 46 5.65 4.15 7.92
N ALA A 47 4.38 3.92 8.27
CA ALA A 47 3.50 2.97 7.62
C ALA A 47 2.19 3.68 7.27
N ILE A 48 1.91 3.78 5.98
CA ILE A 48 0.75 4.48 5.42
C ILE A 48 -0.01 3.59 4.44
N ALA A 49 -1.25 3.93 4.18
CA ALA A 49 -2.08 3.40 3.11
C ALA A 49 -3.07 4.48 2.66
N PRO A 50 -3.56 4.49 1.43
CA PRO A 50 -4.65 5.39 1.06
C PRO A 50 -5.96 4.94 1.70
N ARG A 51 -6.90 5.87 1.82
CA ARG A 51 -8.25 5.61 2.33
C ARG A 51 -8.98 4.48 1.59
N GLU A 52 -8.73 4.33 0.31
CA GLU A 52 -9.35 3.31 -0.55
C GLU A 52 -9.01 1.90 -0.08
N VAL A 53 -7.80 1.68 0.45
CA VAL A 53 -7.43 0.40 1.09
C VAL A 53 -8.33 0.12 2.30
N TYR A 54 -8.63 1.13 3.12
CA TYR A 54 -9.60 0.97 4.22
C TYR A 54 -10.97 0.55 3.70
N LEU A 55 -11.47 1.20 2.66
CA LEU A 55 -12.78 0.92 2.08
C LEU A 55 -12.86 -0.49 1.46
N GLU A 56 -11.79 -0.96 0.82
CA GLU A 56 -11.72 -2.33 0.31
C GLU A 56 -11.70 -3.37 1.44
N LEU A 57 -10.88 -3.16 2.46
CA LEU A 57 -10.80 -4.06 3.60
C LEU A 57 -12.10 -4.10 4.42
N GLU A 58 -12.83 -2.97 4.51
CA GLU A 58 -14.14 -2.90 5.16
C GLU A 58 -15.16 -3.83 4.51
N ARG A 59 -15.09 -4.04 3.19
CA ARG A 59 -15.96 -4.95 2.46
C ARG A 59 -15.72 -6.43 2.79
N SER A 60 -14.55 -6.78 3.28
CA SER A 60 -14.22 -8.17 3.68
C SER A 60 -15.05 -8.66 4.86
N ARG A 61 -15.71 -7.74 5.58
CA ARG A 61 -16.54 -8.03 6.78
C ARG A 61 -15.81 -8.79 7.89
N ASN A 62 -14.48 -8.77 7.90
CA ASN A 62 -13.69 -9.31 8.99
C ASN A 62 -13.76 -8.35 10.19
N THR A 63 -14.59 -8.68 11.16
CA THR A 63 -14.91 -7.79 12.30
C THR A 63 -13.69 -7.45 13.15
N GLU A 64 -12.78 -8.39 13.37
CA GLU A 64 -11.58 -8.16 14.17
C GLU A 64 -10.58 -7.27 13.42
N MET A 65 -10.41 -7.48 12.12
CA MET A 65 -9.60 -6.62 11.29
C MET A 65 -10.16 -5.19 11.24
N LEU A 66 -11.48 -5.04 11.07
CA LEU A 66 -12.14 -3.74 11.11
C LEU A 66 -11.95 -3.01 12.44
N LYS A 67 -11.98 -3.74 13.54
CA LYS A 67 -11.72 -3.18 14.87
C LYS A 67 -10.28 -2.68 15.00
N TRP A 68 -9.32 -3.46 14.52
CA TRP A 68 -7.91 -3.06 14.46
C TRP A 68 -7.72 -1.80 13.59
N MET A 69 -8.32 -1.77 12.40
CA MET A 69 -8.24 -0.62 11.48
C MET A 69 -8.80 0.66 12.10
N LYS A 70 -9.91 0.56 12.85
CA LYS A 70 -10.51 1.70 13.58
C LYS A 70 -9.58 2.26 14.65
N GLN A 71 -8.79 1.42 15.31
CA GLN A 71 -7.79 1.82 16.28
C GLN A 71 -6.55 2.46 15.64
N HIS A 72 -6.27 2.12 14.38
CA HIS A 72 -5.08 2.56 13.62
C HIS A 72 -5.45 3.46 12.43
N ARG A 73 -6.45 4.31 12.60
CA ARG A 73 -6.94 5.19 11.52
C ARG A 73 -5.88 6.11 10.93
N ALA A 74 -4.87 6.47 11.71
CA ALA A 74 -3.75 7.29 11.26
C ALA A 74 -2.97 6.68 10.08
N MET A 75 -3.05 5.38 9.87
CA MET A 75 -2.48 4.71 8.71
C MET A 75 -3.11 5.17 7.41
N PHE A 76 -4.44 5.37 7.40
CA PHE A 76 -5.23 5.56 6.20
C PHE A 76 -5.35 7.05 5.86
N GLN A 77 -4.56 7.48 4.88
CA GLN A 77 -4.45 8.88 4.47
C GLN A 77 -5.71 9.34 3.73
N ALA A 78 -6.18 10.53 4.08
CA ALA A 78 -7.32 11.14 3.40
C ALA A 78 -6.95 11.61 1.99
N ASP A 79 -7.97 11.69 1.14
CA ASP A 79 -7.84 12.22 -0.20
C ASP A 79 -7.50 13.72 -0.12
N THR A 80 -6.43 14.10 -0.79
CA THR A 80 -6.10 15.50 -1.02
C THR A 80 -6.27 15.83 -2.50
N PRO A 81 -6.49 17.09 -2.87
CA PRO A 81 -6.57 17.47 -4.28
C PRO A 81 -5.35 17.04 -5.09
N GLU A 82 -4.16 17.08 -4.48
CA GLU A 82 -2.89 16.67 -5.10
C GLU A 82 -2.86 15.15 -5.33
N LEU A 83 -3.30 14.36 -4.36
CA LEU A 83 -3.39 12.90 -4.49
C LEU A 83 -4.41 12.51 -5.57
N VAL A 84 -5.58 13.13 -5.58
CA VAL A 84 -6.60 12.92 -6.63
C VAL A 84 -6.03 13.23 -8.01
N ALA A 85 -5.33 14.35 -8.17
CA ALA A 85 -4.70 14.71 -9.44
C ALA A 85 -3.63 13.70 -9.87
N ALA A 86 -2.84 13.20 -8.94
CA ALA A 86 -1.84 12.16 -9.20
C ALA A 86 -2.47 10.84 -9.64
N VAL A 87 -3.58 10.44 -8.99
CA VAL A 87 -4.35 9.24 -9.37
C VAL A 87 -4.90 9.37 -10.79
N VAL A 88 -5.54 10.50 -11.12
CA VAL A 88 -6.08 10.75 -12.47
C VAL A 88 -4.97 10.69 -13.54
N ALA A 89 -3.81 11.28 -13.27
CA ALA A 89 -2.67 11.21 -14.17
C ALA A 89 -2.16 9.77 -14.33
N LEU A 90 -2.11 9.01 -13.26
CA LEU A 90 -1.68 7.61 -13.27
C LEU A 90 -2.63 6.72 -14.08
N GLU A 91 -3.95 6.87 -13.89
CA GLU A 91 -4.96 6.13 -14.65
C GLU A 91 -4.92 6.45 -16.15
N ARG A 92 -4.64 7.71 -16.51
CA ARG A 92 -4.43 8.11 -17.91
C ARG A 92 -3.19 7.43 -18.50
N ASP A 93 -2.09 7.36 -17.73
CA ASP A 93 -0.82 6.78 -18.19
C ASP A 93 -0.87 5.25 -18.21
N PHE A 94 -1.68 4.64 -17.35
CA PHE A 94 -1.84 3.18 -17.20
C PHE A 94 -3.33 2.75 -17.19
N PRO A 95 -4.04 2.91 -18.31
CA PRO A 95 -5.49 2.67 -18.35
C PRO A 95 -5.88 1.21 -18.07
N ASN A 96 -4.95 0.26 -18.17
CA ASN A 96 -5.18 -1.16 -17.88
C ASN A 96 -4.88 -1.55 -16.42
N LEU A 97 -4.53 -0.60 -15.56
CA LEU A 97 -4.36 -0.83 -14.12
C LEU A 97 -5.71 -1.03 -13.44
N VAL A 98 -6.72 -0.28 -13.87
CA VAL A 98 -8.07 -0.34 -13.32
C VAL A 98 -8.93 -1.28 -14.17
N GLU A 99 -9.63 -2.22 -13.53
CA GLU A 99 -10.68 -2.99 -14.20
C GLU A 99 -11.91 -2.10 -14.43
N GLN A 100 -12.31 -1.91 -15.69
CA GLN A 100 -13.42 -1.05 -16.07
C GLN A 100 -14.78 -1.48 -15.48
N ASP A 101 -14.92 -2.73 -15.07
CA ASP A 101 -16.15 -3.31 -14.53
C ASP A 101 -16.14 -3.43 -12.98
N LYS A 102 -15.06 -3.01 -12.31
CA LYS A 102 -15.02 -2.97 -10.86
C LYS A 102 -15.71 -1.71 -10.33
N GLU A 103 -16.45 -1.91 -9.26
CA GLU A 103 -17.03 -0.83 -8.48
C GLU A 103 -16.01 0.25 -8.09
N PRO A 104 -16.46 1.51 -7.82
CA PRO A 104 -15.68 2.75 -7.94
C PRO A 104 -14.46 2.90 -7.01
N TYR A 105 -14.03 1.87 -6.31
CA TYR A 105 -12.95 1.93 -5.33
C TYR A 105 -11.90 0.85 -5.59
N ASP A 106 -11.19 0.96 -6.71
CA ASP A 106 -9.95 0.21 -6.90
C ASP A 106 -8.83 0.99 -6.20
N ALA A 107 -8.24 0.41 -5.15
CA ALA A 107 -7.20 1.06 -4.37
C ALA A 107 -5.85 1.11 -5.10
N ASP A 108 -5.63 0.28 -6.12
CA ASP A 108 -4.34 0.13 -6.79
C ASP A 108 -3.72 1.47 -7.25
N PRO A 109 -4.43 2.34 -8.01
CA PRO A 109 -3.85 3.61 -8.44
C PRO A 109 -3.58 4.56 -7.26
N TRP A 110 -4.38 4.50 -6.21
CA TRP A 110 -4.20 5.32 -5.01
C TRP A 110 -2.97 4.90 -4.21
N VAL A 111 -2.72 3.59 -4.08
CA VAL A 111 -1.50 3.06 -3.43
C VAL A 111 -0.26 3.54 -4.15
N ILE A 112 -0.23 3.43 -5.48
CA ILE A 112 0.92 3.83 -6.29
C ILE A 112 1.15 5.34 -6.22
N ALA A 113 0.09 6.15 -6.40
CA ALA A 113 0.17 7.60 -6.36
C ALA A 113 0.61 8.11 -4.98
N LEU A 114 0.04 7.56 -3.89
CA LEU A 114 0.43 7.92 -2.53
C LEU A 114 1.89 7.56 -2.26
N ALA A 115 2.33 6.38 -2.66
CA ALA A 115 3.71 5.95 -2.49
C ALA A 115 4.69 6.84 -3.25
N GLU A 116 4.38 7.20 -4.50
CA GLU A 116 5.20 8.10 -5.31
C GLU A 116 5.32 9.49 -4.66
N MET A 117 4.20 10.06 -4.20
CA MET A 117 4.18 11.37 -3.54
C MET A 117 4.93 11.38 -2.21
N ALA A 118 4.82 10.31 -1.43
CA ALA A 118 5.47 10.17 -0.13
C ALA A 118 6.93 9.69 -0.22
N GLY A 119 7.42 9.30 -1.40
CA GLY A 119 8.72 8.63 -1.53
C GLY A 119 8.77 7.27 -0.83
N ALA A 120 7.62 6.63 -0.64
CA ALA A 120 7.48 5.38 0.10
C ALA A 120 7.77 4.15 -0.77
N SER A 121 8.23 3.07 -0.12
CA SER A 121 8.25 1.74 -0.74
C SER A 121 6.87 1.10 -0.67
N VAL A 122 6.43 0.46 -1.75
CA VAL A 122 5.13 -0.23 -1.79
C VAL A 122 5.27 -1.65 -1.28
N ILE A 123 4.37 -2.06 -0.39
CA ILE A 123 4.21 -3.44 0.06
C ILE A 123 2.89 -3.97 -0.50
N THR A 124 2.98 -4.97 -1.38
CA THR A 124 1.83 -5.62 -2.01
C THR A 124 1.99 -7.13 -2.00
N GLY A 125 0.88 -7.86 -1.91
CA GLY A 125 0.83 -9.31 -2.11
C GLY A 125 0.74 -9.70 -3.58
N GLU A 126 0.62 -8.74 -4.48
CA GLU A 126 0.58 -9.01 -5.91
C GLU A 126 1.96 -9.38 -6.47
N LYS A 127 1.94 -10.21 -7.52
CA LYS A 127 3.15 -10.56 -8.30
C LYS A 127 3.14 -9.83 -9.63
N GLU A 128 4.32 -9.51 -10.12
CA GLU A 128 4.49 -8.98 -11.47
C GLU A 128 3.87 -9.91 -12.52
N THR A 129 3.20 -9.32 -13.48
CA THR A 129 2.64 -10.07 -14.61
C THR A 129 3.67 -10.34 -15.69
N GLY A 130 4.83 -9.68 -15.65
CA GLY A 130 5.82 -9.68 -16.74
C GLY A 130 5.35 -8.91 -17.97
N THR A 131 4.21 -8.25 -17.87
CA THR A 131 3.62 -7.49 -18.96
C THR A 131 4.39 -6.19 -19.17
N ARG A 132 4.91 -5.96 -20.37
CA ARG A 132 5.51 -4.67 -20.72
C ARG A 132 4.43 -3.59 -20.74
N VAL A 133 4.58 -2.58 -19.90
CA VAL A 133 3.71 -1.41 -19.90
C VAL A 133 3.88 -0.68 -21.24
N GLY A 134 2.82 -0.52 -22.02
CA GLY A 134 2.83 0.23 -23.27
C GLY A 134 2.44 -0.54 -24.57
N GLY A 135 2.00 -1.79 -24.51
CA GLY A 135 1.55 -2.55 -25.70
C GLY A 135 0.02 -2.64 -25.83
N MET A 136 -0.48 -2.75 -27.05
CA MET A 136 -1.91 -2.56 -27.41
C MET A 136 -2.86 -3.73 -27.12
N THR A 137 -2.39 -4.90 -26.69
CA THR A 137 -3.25 -6.08 -26.40
C THR A 137 -2.83 -6.68 -25.08
N LYS A 138 -3.42 -6.19 -23.95
CA LYS A 138 -2.80 -6.55 -22.69
C LYS A 138 -3.72 -7.06 -21.62
N PRO A 139 -3.27 -8.14 -20.94
CA PRO A 139 -3.80 -8.49 -19.64
C PRO A 139 -3.64 -7.30 -18.68
N ARG A 140 -4.44 -7.29 -17.63
CA ARG A 140 -4.39 -6.32 -16.56
C ARG A 140 -2.96 -6.04 -16.09
N VAL A 141 -2.59 -4.78 -16.03
CA VAL A 141 -1.36 -4.31 -15.41
C VAL A 141 -1.58 -4.26 -13.90
N LYS A 142 -0.59 -4.70 -13.13
CA LYS A 142 -0.66 -4.78 -11.66
C LYS A 142 0.25 -3.75 -10.99
N ILE A 143 0.05 -3.54 -9.68
CA ILE A 143 0.87 -2.62 -8.88
C ILE A 143 2.37 -2.81 -9.13
N PRO A 144 2.96 -4.03 -9.07
CA PRO A 144 4.40 -4.19 -9.28
C PRO A 144 4.88 -3.76 -10.66
N ASP A 145 4.08 -3.99 -11.71
CA ASP A 145 4.43 -3.61 -13.08
C ASP A 145 4.53 -2.08 -13.22
N VAL A 146 3.59 -1.35 -12.62
CA VAL A 146 3.57 0.11 -12.63
C VAL A 146 4.68 0.68 -11.75
N CYS A 147 4.89 0.12 -10.56
CA CYS A 147 5.97 0.54 -9.67
C CYS A 147 7.33 0.44 -10.37
N ARG A 148 7.57 -0.66 -11.09
CA ARG A 148 8.81 -0.79 -11.89
C ARG A 148 8.91 0.27 -12.98
N ALA A 149 7.84 0.53 -13.72
CA ALA A 149 7.82 1.53 -14.79
C ALA A 149 8.05 2.95 -14.25
N ARG A 150 7.61 3.25 -13.03
CA ARG A 150 7.72 4.56 -12.37
C ARG A 150 8.95 4.69 -11.48
N GLY A 151 9.74 3.63 -11.31
CA GLY A 151 10.90 3.62 -10.41
C GLY A 151 10.54 3.69 -8.92
N ILE A 152 9.32 3.25 -8.55
CA ILE A 152 8.87 3.15 -7.16
C ILE A 152 9.39 1.83 -6.59
N ARG A 153 10.00 1.90 -5.41
CA ARG A 153 10.54 0.72 -4.73
C ARG A 153 9.43 -0.22 -4.28
N LEU A 154 9.65 -1.52 -4.48
CA LEU A 154 8.84 -2.59 -3.89
C LEU A 154 9.58 -3.16 -2.70
N ALA A 155 8.86 -3.45 -1.63
CA ALA A 155 9.39 -4.07 -0.42
C ALA A 155 8.49 -5.22 0.04
N SER A 156 9.08 -6.19 0.72
CA SER A 156 8.35 -7.23 1.43
C SER A 156 7.99 -6.78 2.86
N VAL A 157 7.10 -7.52 3.50
CA VAL A 157 6.82 -7.33 4.94
C VAL A 157 8.09 -7.59 5.77
N SER A 158 8.95 -8.53 5.36
CA SER A 158 10.23 -8.79 6.02
C SER A 158 11.16 -7.58 5.93
N ASP A 159 11.29 -6.97 4.74
CA ASP A 159 12.09 -5.75 4.56
C ASP A 159 11.59 -4.61 5.46
N PHE A 160 10.26 -4.45 5.56
CA PHE A 160 9.65 -3.49 6.47
C PHE A 160 10.03 -3.74 7.94
N ILE A 161 9.90 -4.98 8.40
CA ILE A 161 10.22 -5.36 9.79
C ILE A 161 11.71 -5.12 10.08
N GLU A 162 12.59 -5.52 9.16
CA GLU A 162 14.04 -5.30 9.30
C GLU A 162 14.39 -3.82 9.36
N ALA A 163 13.85 -3.00 8.46
CA ALA A 163 14.05 -1.55 8.47
C ALA A 163 13.58 -0.90 9.78
N ARG A 164 12.41 -1.32 10.29
CA ARG A 164 11.86 -0.78 11.55
C ARG A 164 12.63 -1.24 12.79
N ASN A 165 13.23 -2.42 12.76
CA ASN A 165 14.08 -2.89 13.85
C ASN A 165 15.46 -2.21 13.84
N ALA A 166 15.99 -1.87 12.68
CA ALA A 166 17.27 -1.13 12.55
C ALA A 166 17.14 0.35 12.99
N ALA A 167 15.93 0.93 12.94
CA ALA A 167 15.65 2.32 13.31
C ALA A 167 15.41 2.52 14.83
N ARG A 168 15.48 1.47 15.64
CA ARG A 168 15.33 1.50 17.10
C ARG A 168 16.69 1.56 17.77
#